data_01dc5e111eb9eef68573623a460ecc9f
#
_entry.id   01dc5e111eb9eef68573623a460ecc9f
#
_cell.length_a   1.000
_cell.length_b   1.000
_cell.length_c   1.000
_cell.angle_alpha   90.00
_cell.angle_beta   90.00
_cell.angle_gamma   90.00
#
_symmetry.space_group_name_H-M   'P 1'
#
loop_
_entity.id
_entity.type
_entity.pdbx_description
1 polymer ?
#
loop_
_entity_poly.entity_id
_entity_poly.type
_entity_poly.pdbx_seq_one_letter_code
_entity_poly.pdbx_strand_id
1 'polypeptide(L)'
;QLYAQLMGLKSVLATNFPLRVNVKFIFEGEEENGSPHLEEFIITNKEHLKADFVYTSDGPLHESGRPVVQLGVRGILYLEFTAKGASRDLHSGNWGGPIMNPALKLIDLITTMREPFSDKVLIEGFYDNIRKPTDEEKKILQSIPLDRDRIAKDLGLDPSQIPSSLEFYTKLMFQPTFNICGFISGYTGKGMKTIIPSKATLKMDMRLVADQDPEDIFEKVQQHVKKYAPGVHVEKLGQMKPSRTPVENKFVKAVYNAVERATGFTPLIYPSLGGSLPDYVFTGILGIPSIMVPYANIDESNHAPNENLAIPLFIRGVKCFSTLLAMLSQD
;
A
#
# COMPACT_ATOMS: atom_id res chain seq x y z
N GLN A 1 12.02 6.04 13.21
CA GLN A 1 12.75 4.87 12.64
C GLN A 1 14.06 5.32 11.96
N LEU A 2 14.05 6.41 11.19
CA LEU A 2 15.26 6.98 10.56
C LEU A 2 16.40 7.24 11.57
N TYR A 3 16.07 7.79 12.74
CA TYR A 3 17.08 8.06 13.77
C TYR A 3 17.74 6.77 14.31
N ALA A 4 17.01 5.65 14.35
CA ALA A 4 17.58 4.36 14.73
C ALA A 4 18.68 3.91 13.74
N GLN A 5 18.48 4.14 12.45
CA GLN A 5 19.50 3.82 11.42
C GLN A 5 20.75 4.70 11.59
N LEU A 6 20.58 6.00 11.81
CA LEU A 6 21.71 6.90 12.08
C LEU A 6 22.51 6.47 13.32
N MET A 7 21.80 6.10 14.39
CA MET A 7 22.43 5.63 15.63
C MET A 7 23.08 4.26 15.45
N GLY A 8 22.54 3.40 14.56
CA GLY A 8 23.16 2.14 14.18
C GLY A 8 24.51 2.33 13.51
N LEU A 9 24.60 3.22 12.51
CA LEU A 9 25.87 3.56 11.87
C LEU A 9 26.85 4.19 12.88
N LYS A 10 26.39 5.16 13.68
CA LYS A 10 27.21 5.80 14.71
C LYS A 10 27.78 4.78 15.70
N SER A 11 27.00 3.77 16.09
CA SER A 11 27.43 2.71 17.00
C SER A 11 28.56 1.88 16.39
N VAL A 12 28.48 1.51 15.11
CA VAL A 12 29.53 0.78 14.41
C VAL A 12 30.82 1.61 14.36
N LEU A 13 30.72 2.88 13.95
CA LEU A 13 31.87 3.77 13.86
C LEU A 13 32.58 4.02 15.22
N ALA A 14 31.79 4.02 16.31
CA ALA A 14 32.34 4.23 17.68
C ALA A 14 33.12 3.02 18.22
N THR A 15 32.97 1.83 17.63
CA THR A 15 33.67 0.60 18.09
C THR A 15 34.98 0.35 17.37
N ASN A 16 35.45 1.23 16.49
CA ASN A 16 36.60 1.00 15.61
C ASN A 16 36.46 -0.26 14.71
N PHE A 17 35.24 -0.75 14.51
CA PHE A 17 34.97 -1.85 13.62
C PHE A 17 35.29 -1.43 12.17
N PRO A 18 36.03 -2.23 11.39
CA PRO A 18 36.37 -1.87 10.01
C PRO A 18 35.14 -1.95 9.10
N LEU A 19 34.45 -0.82 8.95
CA LEU A 19 33.32 -0.70 8.03
C LEU A 19 33.83 -0.78 6.58
N ARG A 20 33.45 -1.84 5.86
CA ARG A 20 33.88 -2.11 4.46
C ARG A 20 32.76 -1.90 3.44
N VAL A 21 31.72 -1.18 3.80
CA VAL A 21 30.60 -0.84 2.93
C VAL A 21 30.46 0.68 2.81
N ASN A 22 30.01 1.14 1.66
CA ASN A 22 29.63 2.54 1.49
C ASN A 22 28.17 2.70 1.94
N VAL A 23 27.91 3.74 2.71
CA VAL A 23 26.56 4.07 3.17
C VAL A 23 26.15 5.42 2.60
N LYS A 24 24.99 5.46 1.94
CA LYS A 24 24.36 6.69 1.46
C LYS A 24 23.03 6.84 2.20
N PHE A 25 22.73 8.05 2.66
CA PHE A 25 21.44 8.39 3.23
C PHE A 25 20.69 9.31 2.28
N ILE A 26 19.42 8.99 2.05
CA ILE A 26 18.46 9.86 1.39
C ILE A 26 17.43 10.24 2.47
N PHE A 27 17.33 11.54 2.73
CA PHE A 27 16.35 12.08 3.68
C PHE A 27 15.28 12.82 2.89
N GLU A 28 14.04 12.47 3.15
CA GLU A 28 12.88 13.05 2.54
C GLU A 28 11.92 13.53 3.63
N GLY A 29 11.24 14.63 3.39
CA GLY A 29 10.32 15.27 4.35
C GLY A 29 8.89 15.41 3.84
N GLU A 30 8.52 14.76 2.72
CA GLU A 30 7.22 14.89 2.07
C GLU A 30 6.44 13.58 1.95
N GLU A 31 6.92 12.49 2.59
CA GLU A 31 6.32 11.16 2.42
C GLU A 31 4.83 11.16 2.74
N GLU A 32 4.42 11.81 3.83
CA GLU A 32 3.03 11.92 4.26
C GLU A 32 2.13 12.74 3.31
N ASN A 33 2.74 13.47 2.38
CA ASN A 33 2.05 14.18 1.31
C ASN A 33 2.19 13.49 -0.06
N GLY A 34 2.64 12.22 -0.09
CA GLY A 34 2.80 11.41 -1.29
C GLY A 34 4.07 11.66 -2.08
N SER A 35 5.11 12.28 -1.47
CA SER A 35 6.45 12.46 -2.04
C SER A 35 6.49 13.10 -3.43
N PRO A 36 5.84 14.24 -3.67
CA PRO A 36 5.66 14.80 -5.01
C PRO A 36 6.97 15.10 -5.75
N HIS A 37 8.08 15.34 -5.04
CA HIS A 37 9.38 15.69 -5.64
C HIS A 37 10.40 14.55 -5.62
N LEU A 38 10.11 13.42 -4.95
CA LEU A 38 11.06 12.33 -4.77
C LEU A 38 11.43 11.68 -6.11
N GLU A 39 10.45 11.42 -6.98
CA GLU A 39 10.70 10.80 -8.28
C GLU A 39 11.66 11.63 -9.13
N GLU A 40 11.42 12.94 -9.26
CA GLU A 40 12.27 13.85 -10.00
C GLU A 40 13.70 13.92 -9.40
N PHE A 41 13.79 13.97 -8.07
CA PHE A 41 15.06 13.94 -7.36
C PHE A 41 15.86 12.67 -7.68
N ILE A 42 15.21 11.50 -7.63
CA ILE A 42 15.85 10.20 -7.91
C ILE A 42 16.31 10.13 -9.37
N ILE A 43 15.49 10.56 -10.33
CA ILE A 43 15.86 10.59 -11.76
C ILE A 43 17.09 11.48 -11.99
N THR A 44 17.05 12.69 -11.44
CA THR A 44 18.12 13.69 -11.63
C THR A 44 19.46 13.25 -11.01
N ASN A 45 19.40 12.54 -9.88
CA ASN A 45 20.58 12.14 -9.13
C ASN A 45 20.95 10.65 -9.30
N LYS A 46 20.41 9.96 -10.31
CA LYS A 46 20.55 8.51 -10.50
C LYS A 46 21.97 8.00 -10.40
N GLU A 47 22.94 8.72 -11.00
CA GLU A 47 24.35 8.32 -10.98
C GLU A 47 24.98 8.40 -9.56
N HIS A 48 24.60 9.41 -8.78
CA HIS A 48 25.07 9.56 -7.40
C HIS A 48 24.39 8.57 -6.44
N LEU A 49 23.19 8.07 -6.79
CA LEU A 49 22.40 7.18 -5.97
C LEU A 49 22.63 5.69 -6.26
N LYS A 50 23.57 5.34 -7.14
CA LYS A 50 23.95 3.95 -7.38
C LYS A 50 24.32 3.25 -6.08
N ALA A 51 23.69 2.11 -5.81
CA ALA A 51 23.88 1.26 -4.65
C ALA A 51 23.55 -0.19 -5.00
N ASP A 52 23.92 -1.12 -4.14
CA ASP A 52 23.57 -2.54 -4.32
C ASP A 52 22.15 -2.85 -3.88
N PHE A 53 21.67 -2.16 -2.85
CA PHE A 53 20.28 -2.26 -2.35
C PHE A 53 19.94 -1.07 -1.46
N VAL A 54 18.64 -0.90 -1.19
CA VAL A 54 18.09 0.09 -0.26
C VAL A 54 17.59 -0.63 0.99
N TYR A 55 17.90 -0.07 2.15
CA TYR A 55 17.36 -0.48 3.44
C TYR A 55 16.53 0.65 4.02
N THR A 56 15.25 0.39 4.24
CA THR A 56 14.30 1.36 4.79
C THR A 56 13.65 0.84 6.06
N SER A 57 12.95 1.70 6.77
CA SER A 57 12.21 1.35 7.98
C SER A 57 10.99 2.23 8.08
N ASP A 58 9.83 1.60 8.05
CA ASP A 58 8.54 2.25 8.23
C ASP A 58 7.49 1.26 8.72
N GLY A 59 6.49 1.77 9.47
CA GLY A 59 5.41 0.97 10.02
C GLY A 59 5.79 0.08 11.22
N PRO A 60 4.82 -0.70 11.69
CA PRO A 60 4.95 -1.52 12.88
C PRO A 60 5.50 -2.91 12.63
N LEU A 61 5.93 -3.55 13.70
CA LEU A 61 6.19 -4.99 13.76
C LEU A 61 4.91 -5.79 13.47
N HIS A 62 5.08 -7.10 13.25
CA HIS A 62 3.93 -8.01 13.26
C HIS A 62 3.28 -8.09 14.66
N GLU A 63 1.97 -8.30 14.69
CA GLU A 63 1.17 -8.40 15.93
C GLU A 63 1.66 -9.44 16.94
N SER A 64 2.36 -10.47 16.48
CA SER A 64 3.03 -11.44 17.37
C SER A 64 4.30 -10.91 18.03
N GLY A 65 4.71 -9.66 17.78
CA GLY A 65 5.96 -9.06 18.22
C GLY A 65 7.21 -9.53 17.45
N ARG A 66 7.02 -10.40 16.45
CA ARG A 66 8.12 -10.83 15.58
C ARG A 66 8.52 -9.71 14.63
N PRO A 67 9.83 -9.56 14.34
CA PRO A 67 10.30 -8.64 13.33
C PRO A 67 9.81 -9.06 11.94
N VAL A 68 9.67 -8.09 11.05
CA VAL A 68 9.25 -8.30 9.66
C VAL A 68 10.35 -7.83 8.72
N VAL A 69 10.54 -8.54 7.62
CA VAL A 69 11.34 -8.14 6.46
C VAL A 69 10.37 -8.00 5.29
N GLN A 70 10.10 -6.78 4.87
CA GLN A 70 9.15 -6.45 3.80
C GLN A 70 9.87 -6.23 2.49
N LEU A 71 9.33 -6.76 1.40
CA LEU A 71 10.00 -6.83 0.11
C LEU A 71 9.31 -6.03 -0.99
N GLY A 72 8.31 -5.26 -0.64
CA GLY A 72 7.58 -4.41 -1.55
C GLY A 72 6.29 -3.86 -0.96
N VAL A 73 5.61 -3.06 -1.74
CA VAL A 73 4.35 -2.41 -1.38
C VAL A 73 3.36 -2.48 -2.53
N ARG A 74 2.07 -2.42 -2.22
CA ARG A 74 1.05 -2.23 -3.27
C ARG A 74 1.10 -0.81 -3.81
N GLY A 75 0.77 -0.66 -5.09
CA GLY A 75 0.46 0.63 -5.67
C GLY A 75 -0.93 1.11 -5.28
N ILE A 76 -1.26 2.32 -5.66
CA ILE A 76 -2.60 2.89 -5.51
C ILE A 76 -2.96 3.71 -6.75
N LEU A 77 -4.23 3.66 -7.13
CA LEU A 77 -4.88 4.58 -8.06
C LEU A 77 -6.13 5.12 -7.37
N TYR A 78 -6.18 6.42 -7.11
CA TYR A 78 -7.29 7.08 -6.45
C TYR A 78 -8.06 7.95 -7.45
N LEU A 79 -9.36 7.68 -7.59
CA LEU A 79 -10.22 8.26 -8.62
C LEU A 79 -11.45 8.95 -8.03
N GLU A 80 -11.89 10.01 -8.70
CA GLU A 80 -13.19 10.61 -8.50
C GLU A 80 -14.02 10.50 -9.77
N PHE A 81 -15.25 10.05 -9.64
CA PHE A 81 -16.25 9.98 -10.71
C PHE A 81 -17.34 10.99 -10.43
N THR A 82 -17.66 11.81 -11.42
CA THR A 82 -18.73 12.81 -11.32
C THR A 82 -19.77 12.58 -12.42
N ALA A 83 -21.01 12.32 -12.01
CA ALA A 83 -22.17 12.37 -12.89
C ALA A 83 -22.94 13.66 -12.67
N LYS A 84 -23.18 14.39 -13.76
CA LYS A 84 -24.02 15.59 -13.74
C LYS A 84 -25.40 15.25 -14.29
N GLY A 85 -26.45 15.78 -13.63
CA GLY A 85 -27.83 15.74 -14.06
C GLY A 85 -28.30 17.10 -14.57
N ALA A 86 -29.49 17.52 -14.14
CA ALA A 86 -30.03 18.87 -14.43
C ALA A 86 -29.16 19.97 -13.78
N SER A 87 -29.32 21.21 -14.21
CA SER A 87 -28.57 22.38 -13.70
C SER A 87 -28.86 22.70 -12.21
N ARG A 88 -29.90 22.08 -11.65
CA ARG A 88 -30.32 22.25 -10.24
C ARG A 88 -31.01 20.95 -9.77
N ASP A 89 -31.18 20.81 -8.48
CA ASP A 89 -32.01 19.77 -7.90
C ASP A 89 -33.48 19.94 -8.34
N LEU A 90 -34.13 18.86 -8.68
CA LEU A 90 -35.50 18.83 -9.16
C LEU A 90 -36.43 18.12 -8.18
N HIS A 91 -37.70 18.45 -8.15
CA HIS A 91 -38.71 17.74 -7.40
C HIS A 91 -38.96 16.36 -8.04
N SER A 92 -38.70 15.26 -7.30
CA SER A 92 -38.77 13.90 -7.85
C SER A 92 -40.18 13.48 -8.27
N GLY A 93 -41.21 14.04 -7.64
CA GLY A 93 -42.62 13.78 -8.04
C GLY A 93 -42.99 14.34 -9.40
N ASN A 94 -42.34 15.46 -9.81
CA ASN A 94 -42.63 16.12 -11.10
C ASN A 94 -41.68 15.64 -12.22
N TRP A 95 -40.46 15.21 -11.88
CA TRP A 95 -39.42 14.95 -12.85
C TRP A 95 -38.84 13.53 -12.77
N GLY A 96 -39.25 12.75 -11.77
CA GLY A 96 -38.83 11.34 -11.64
C GLY A 96 -39.40 10.49 -12.79
N GLY A 97 -38.53 9.70 -13.41
CA GLY A 97 -38.81 8.96 -14.63
C GLY A 97 -38.34 9.70 -15.89
N PRO A 98 -38.90 10.90 -16.23
CA PRO A 98 -38.43 11.64 -17.42
C PRO A 98 -36.97 12.11 -17.33
N ILE A 99 -36.48 12.45 -16.14
CA ILE A 99 -35.12 12.98 -15.96
C ILE A 99 -34.26 11.97 -15.22
N MET A 100 -33.12 11.63 -15.81
CA MET A 100 -32.13 10.69 -15.24
C MET A 100 -31.56 11.22 -13.93
N ASN A 101 -31.57 10.37 -12.91
CA ASN A 101 -30.91 10.64 -11.64
C ASN A 101 -29.41 10.32 -11.74
N PRO A 102 -28.51 11.28 -11.52
CA PRO A 102 -27.06 11.06 -11.64
C PRO A 102 -26.53 10.03 -10.61
N ALA A 103 -27.19 9.85 -9.45
CA ALA A 103 -26.82 8.82 -8.52
C ALA A 103 -27.01 7.42 -9.09
N LEU A 104 -28.17 7.18 -9.76
CA LEU A 104 -28.42 5.92 -10.44
C LEU A 104 -27.40 5.66 -11.55
N LYS A 105 -27.02 6.69 -12.31
CA LYS A 105 -25.99 6.55 -13.34
C LYS A 105 -24.64 6.06 -12.79
N LEU A 106 -24.22 6.52 -11.60
CA LEU A 106 -22.99 6.02 -10.95
C LEU A 106 -23.20 4.62 -10.38
N ILE A 107 -24.36 4.30 -9.83
CA ILE A 107 -24.68 2.94 -9.33
C ILE A 107 -24.60 1.95 -10.50
N ASP A 108 -25.26 2.25 -11.60
CA ASP A 108 -25.24 1.42 -12.80
C ASP A 108 -23.81 1.22 -13.32
N LEU A 109 -23.01 2.29 -13.36
CA LEU A 109 -21.58 2.20 -13.74
C LEU A 109 -20.83 1.23 -12.82
N ILE A 110 -20.96 1.34 -11.51
CA ILE A 110 -20.30 0.46 -10.54
C ILE A 110 -20.66 -1.00 -10.80
N THR A 111 -21.94 -1.31 -11.10
CA THR A 111 -22.37 -2.68 -11.38
C THR A 111 -21.76 -3.27 -12.65
N THR A 112 -21.34 -2.43 -13.58
CA THR A 112 -20.58 -2.90 -14.77
C THR A 112 -19.08 -3.07 -14.47
N MET A 113 -18.53 -2.38 -13.47
CA MET A 113 -17.11 -2.43 -13.11
C MET A 113 -16.77 -3.58 -12.16
N ARG A 114 -17.75 -4.05 -11.38
CA ARG A 114 -17.55 -5.07 -10.35
C ARG A 114 -18.69 -6.09 -10.38
N GLU A 115 -18.34 -7.36 -10.27
CA GLU A 115 -19.34 -8.44 -10.13
C GLU A 115 -20.08 -8.32 -8.79
N PRO A 116 -21.42 -8.31 -8.79
CA PRO A 116 -22.20 -8.26 -7.55
C PRO A 116 -21.85 -9.40 -6.59
N PHE A 117 -21.73 -9.09 -5.29
CA PHE A 117 -21.41 -10.05 -4.23
C PHE A 117 -20.06 -10.77 -4.38
N SER A 118 -19.16 -10.22 -5.18
CA SER A 118 -17.83 -10.76 -5.46
C SER A 118 -16.78 -9.64 -5.39
N ASP A 119 -15.50 -9.99 -5.18
CA ASP A 119 -14.38 -9.04 -5.26
C ASP A 119 -13.84 -8.89 -6.69
N LYS A 120 -14.48 -9.56 -7.66
CA LYS A 120 -14.01 -9.58 -9.04
C LYS A 120 -14.32 -8.27 -9.76
N VAL A 121 -13.28 -7.65 -10.30
CA VAL A 121 -13.37 -6.47 -11.16
C VAL A 121 -13.67 -6.91 -12.60
N LEU A 122 -14.61 -6.23 -13.25
CA LEU A 122 -15.08 -6.54 -14.60
C LEU A 122 -14.52 -5.58 -15.67
N ILE A 123 -13.64 -4.66 -15.29
CA ILE A 123 -12.97 -3.78 -16.23
C ILE A 123 -12.06 -4.63 -17.10
N GLU A 124 -12.22 -4.53 -18.43
CA GLU A 124 -11.46 -5.31 -19.40
C GLU A 124 -9.95 -5.05 -19.23
N GLY A 125 -9.15 -6.13 -19.18
CA GLY A 125 -7.71 -6.06 -19.00
C GLY A 125 -7.21 -5.75 -17.58
N PHE A 126 -8.10 -5.57 -16.60
CA PHE A 126 -7.70 -5.21 -15.24
C PHE A 126 -6.73 -6.22 -14.59
N TYR A 127 -6.82 -7.48 -14.98
CA TYR A 127 -6.01 -8.58 -14.42
C TYR A 127 -4.86 -9.05 -15.33
N ASP A 128 -4.61 -8.41 -16.49
CA ASP A 128 -3.69 -8.93 -17.50
C ASP A 128 -2.26 -9.13 -17.01
N ASN A 129 -1.78 -8.23 -16.15
CA ASN A 129 -0.40 -8.23 -15.67
C ASN A 129 -0.26 -8.74 -14.23
N ILE A 130 -1.26 -9.46 -13.70
CA ILE A 130 -1.21 -9.97 -12.34
C ILE A 130 -0.56 -11.33 -12.30
N ARG A 131 0.54 -11.44 -11.55
CA ARG A 131 1.15 -12.73 -11.28
C ARG A 131 0.56 -13.40 -10.03
N LYS A 132 0.56 -14.71 -10.05
CA LYS A 132 0.22 -15.51 -8.87
C LYS A 132 1.46 -15.67 -7.97
N PRO A 133 1.28 -15.85 -6.64
CA PRO A 133 2.39 -16.20 -5.77
C PRO A 133 3.03 -17.52 -6.20
N THR A 134 4.37 -17.57 -6.15
CA THR A 134 5.14 -18.81 -6.34
C THR A 134 4.86 -19.80 -5.22
N ASP A 135 5.28 -21.06 -5.37
CA ASP A 135 5.09 -22.04 -4.30
C ASP A 135 5.94 -21.72 -3.05
N GLU A 136 7.09 -21.07 -3.21
CA GLU A 136 7.89 -20.55 -2.11
C GLU A 136 7.16 -19.40 -1.40
N GLU A 137 6.63 -18.43 -2.15
CA GLU A 137 5.83 -17.34 -1.57
C GLU A 137 4.57 -17.86 -0.86
N LYS A 138 3.88 -18.87 -1.39
CA LYS A 138 2.76 -19.50 -0.69
C LYS A 138 3.16 -20.10 0.66
N LYS A 139 4.32 -20.79 0.73
CA LYS A 139 4.85 -21.32 1.99
C LYS A 139 5.15 -20.19 2.98
N ILE A 140 5.72 -19.08 2.48
CA ILE A 140 5.96 -17.89 3.28
C ILE A 140 4.63 -17.33 3.82
N LEU A 141 3.63 -17.11 2.96
CA LEU A 141 2.32 -16.61 3.38
C LEU A 141 1.64 -17.50 4.42
N GLN A 142 1.75 -18.84 4.27
CA GLN A 142 1.24 -19.79 5.25
C GLN A 142 1.95 -19.74 6.61
N SER A 143 3.21 -19.32 6.64
CA SER A 143 4.01 -19.20 7.85
C SER A 143 3.76 -17.92 8.64
N ILE A 144 3.08 -16.95 8.07
CA ILE A 144 2.72 -15.69 8.74
C ILE A 144 1.56 -15.98 9.69
N PRO A 145 1.72 -15.77 11.01
CA PRO A 145 0.63 -15.96 11.96
C PRO A 145 -0.57 -15.05 11.65
N LEU A 146 -1.77 -15.52 11.90
CA LEU A 146 -3.00 -14.74 11.78
C LEU A 146 -3.95 -15.14 12.92
N ASP A 147 -4.11 -14.26 13.91
CA ASP A 147 -5.06 -14.46 15.00
C ASP A 147 -6.45 -13.98 14.56
N ARG A 148 -7.20 -14.92 13.94
CA ARG A 148 -8.53 -14.64 13.39
C ARG A 148 -9.53 -14.22 14.45
N ASP A 149 -9.48 -14.82 15.64
CA ASP A 149 -10.41 -14.55 16.73
C ASP A 149 -10.17 -13.14 17.29
N ARG A 150 -8.91 -12.75 17.46
CA ARG A 150 -8.55 -11.41 17.88
C ARG A 150 -8.97 -10.37 16.84
N ILE A 151 -8.63 -10.57 15.58
CA ILE A 151 -8.99 -9.65 14.47
C ILE A 151 -10.51 -9.49 14.41
N ALA A 152 -11.25 -10.58 14.44
CA ALA A 152 -12.71 -10.54 14.39
C ALA A 152 -13.28 -9.75 15.59
N LYS A 153 -12.76 -9.99 16.79
CA LYS A 153 -13.15 -9.25 18.00
C LYS A 153 -12.86 -7.75 17.90
N ASP A 154 -11.66 -7.39 17.44
CA ASP A 154 -11.24 -5.98 17.31
C ASP A 154 -12.08 -5.22 16.27
N LEU A 155 -12.49 -5.91 15.20
CA LEU A 155 -13.31 -5.35 14.12
C LEU A 155 -14.81 -5.50 14.34
N GLY A 156 -15.25 -6.20 15.39
CA GLY A 156 -16.67 -6.49 15.64
C GLY A 156 -17.30 -7.42 14.60
N LEU A 157 -16.50 -8.35 14.03
CA LEU A 157 -16.91 -9.31 13.02
C LEU A 157 -17.05 -10.72 13.61
N ASP A 158 -17.73 -11.62 12.88
CA ASP A 158 -17.68 -13.06 13.18
C ASP A 158 -16.35 -13.64 12.70
N PRO A 159 -15.66 -14.51 13.48
CA PRO A 159 -14.38 -15.12 13.07
C PRO A 159 -14.44 -15.89 11.74
N SER A 160 -15.61 -16.39 11.34
CA SER A 160 -15.81 -17.05 10.04
C SER A 160 -15.65 -16.09 8.85
N GLN A 161 -15.81 -14.78 9.07
CA GLN A 161 -15.62 -13.75 8.05
C GLN A 161 -14.13 -13.44 7.79
N ILE A 162 -13.24 -13.85 8.70
CA ILE A 162 -11.79 -13.70 8.51
C ILE A 162 -11.27 -14.93 7.76
N PRO A 163 -10.68 -14.77 6.56
CA PRO A 163 -10.14 -15.88 5.78
C PRO A 163 -9.02 -16.65 6.50
N SER A 164 -8.65 -17.80 5.97
CA SER A 164 -7.43 -18.51 6.41
C SER A 164 -6.19 -17.63 6.18
N SER A 165 -5.09 -17.88 6.93
CA SER A 165 -3.84 -17.10 6.79
C SER A 165 -3.37 -17.01 5.34
N LEU A 166 -3.30 -18.14 4.63
CA LEU A 166 -2.90 -18.15 3.22
C LEU A 166 -3.81 -17.30 2.35
N GLU A 167 -5.13 -17.42 2.51
CA GLU A 167 -6.09 -16.65 1.72
C GLU A 167 -6.04 -15.16 2.06
N PHE A 168 -5.98 -14.83 3.35
CA PHE A 168 -5.88 -13.45 3.83
C PHE A 168 -4.66 -12.74 3.22
N TYR A 169 -3.47 -13.32 3.38
CA TYR A 169 -2.25 -12.71 2.88
C TYR A 169 -2.12 -12.79 1.35
N THR A 170 -2.71 -13.80 0.70
CA THR A 170 -2.80 -13.82 -0.77
C THR A 170 -3.65 -12.66 -1.27
N LYS A 171 -4.82 -12.43 -0.68
CA LYS A 171 -5.68 -11.29 -1.03
C LYS A 171 -4.97 -9.96 -0.74
N LEU A 172 -4.36 -9.83 0.44
CA LEU A 172 -3.70 -8.59 0.84
C LEU A 172 -2.50 -8.23 -0.02
N MET A 173 -1.68 -9.21 -0.44
CA MET A 173 -0.36 -8.96 -1.05
C MET A 173 -0.30 -9.22 -2.56
N PHE A 174 -1.21 -10.05 -3.11
CA PHE A 174 -1.16 -10.52 -4.49
C PHE A 174 -2.45 -10.27 -5.29
N GLN A 175 -3.47 -9.67 -4.67
CA GLN A 175 -4.69 -9.32 -5.38
C GLN A 175 -4.94 -7.82 -5.32
N PRO A 176 -5.29 -7.20 -6.46
CA PRO A 176 -5.70 -5.80 -6.49
C PRO A 176 -7.07 -5.66 -5.84
N THR A 177 -7.38 -4.44 -5.40
CA THR A 177 -8.67 -4.13 -4.80
C THR A 177 -9.45 -3.12 -5.62
N PHE A 178 -10.76 -3.10 -5.39
CA PHE A 178 -11.69 -2.12 -5.90
C PHE A 178 -12.53 -1.65 -4.71
N ASN A 179 -12.20 -0.50 -4.16
CA ASN A 179 -12.80 0.00 -2.93
C ASN A 179 -13.52 1.33 -3.16
N ILE A 180 -14.74 1.45 -2.63
CA ILE A 180 -15.51 2.70 -2.65
C ILE A 180 -15.21 3.43 -1.34
N CYS A 181 -14.52 4.58 -1.45
CA CYS A 181 -14.17 5.44 -0.31
C CYS A 181 -15.29 6.39 0.08
N GLY A 182 -16.12 6.79 -0.88
CA GLY A 182 -17.21 7.73 -0.64
C GLY A 182 -18.19 7.78 -1.79
N PHE A 183 -19.48 7.98 -1.45
CA PHE A 183 -20.54 8.19 -2.41
C PHE A 183 -21.43 9.31 -1.88
N ILE A 184 -21.51 10.41 -2.61
CA ILE A 184 -22.25 11.61 -2.20
C ILE A 184 -23.25 11.99 -3.29
N SER A 185 -24.52 12.01 -2.94
CA SER A 185 -25.59 12.51 -3.82
C SER A 185 -26.87 12.76 -3.04
N GLY A 186 -27.64 13.72 -3.48
CA GLY A 186 -28.95 14.00 -2.94
C GLY A 186 -28.92 14.63 -1.54
N TYR A 187 -30.01 14.44 -0.81
CA TYR A 187 -30.21 14.99 0.52
C TYR A 187 -29.87 13.97 1.60
N THR A 188 -28.92 14.31 2.44
CA THR A 188 -28.42 13.46 3.55
C THR A 188 -28.71 14.04 4.94
N GLY A 189 -29.45 15.16 5.02
CA GLY A 189 -29.84 15.80 6.26
C GLY A 189 -31.01 15.10 6.98
N LYS A 190 -31.38 15.61 8.15
CA LYS A 190 -32.51 15.08 8.93
C LYS A 190 -33.85 15.35 8.22
N GLY A 191 -34.76 14.37 8.21
CA GLY A 191 -36.10 14.48 7.60
C GLY A 191 -36.13 14.02 6.14
N MET A 192 -37.18 14.42 5.40
CA MET A 192 -37.44 13.98 4.02
C MET A 192 -37.28 15.15 3.05
N LYS A 193 -36.66 14.90 1.89
CA LYS A 193 -36.61 15.83 0.77
C LYS A 193 -36.71 15.03 -0.54
N THR A 194 -37.80 15.18 -1.25
CA THR A 194 -38.11 14.42 -2.48
C THR A 194 -37.44 15.09 -3.69
N ILE A 195 -36.14 14.78 -3.94
CA ILE A 195 -35.36 15.42 -4.99
C ILE A 195 -34.72 14.42 -5.95
N ILE A 196 -34.48 14.88 -7.18
CA ILE A 196 -33.49 14.34 -8.09
C ILE A 196 -32.29 15.27 -7.97
N PRO A 197 -31.13 14.82 -7.49
CA PRO A 197 -29.95 15.66 -7.33
C PRO A 197 -29.41 16.14 -8.69
N SER A 198 -28.78 17.28 -8.69
CA SER A 198 -28.12 17.82 -9.89
C SER A 198 -26.74 17.18 -10.15
N LYS A 199 -26.14 16.57 -9.13
CA LYS A 199 -24.81 15.94 -9.19
C LYS A 199 -24.75 14.71 -8.30
N ALA A 200 -23.96 13.73 -8.70
CA ALA A 200 -23.47 12.64 -7.86
C ALA A 200 -21.97 12.52 -8.00
N THR A 201 -21.28 12.19 -6.89
CA THR A 201 -19.84 12.00 -6.85
C THR A 201 -19.52 10.68 -6.15
N LEU A 202 -18.64 9.92 -6.77
CA LEU A 202 -18.09 8.66 -6.24
C LEU A 202 -16.57 8.81 -6.12
N LYS A 203 -16.02 8.49 -4.97
CA LYS A 203 -14.58 8.35 -4.75
C LYS A 203 -14.23 6.90 -4.55
N MET A 204 -13.16 6.45 -5.20
CA MET A 204 -12.68 5.09 -5.03
C MET A 204 -11.17 5.00 -5.08
N ASP A 205 -10.62 3.99 -4.42
CA ASP A 205 -9.25 3.57 -4.58
C ASP A 205 -9.16 2.15 -5.14
N MET A 206 -8.14 1.93 -5.94
CA MET A 206 -7.72 0.61 -6.41
C MET A 206 -6.31 0.38 -5.89
N ARG A 207 -6.13 -0.60 -5.00
CA ARG A 207 -4.78 -1.06 -4.67
C ARG A 207 -4.29 -1.98 -5.77
N LEU A 208 -3.10 -1.68 -6.28
CA LEU A 208 -2.49 -2.38 -7.40
C LEU A 208 -1.36 -3.28 -6.90
N VAL A 209 -1.22 -4.45 -7.48
CA VAL A 209 -0.15 -5.39 -7.13
C VAL A 209 1.03 -5.26 -8.09
N ALA A 210 2.15 -5.90 -7.74
CA ALA A 210 3.34 -5.92 -8.59
C ALA A 210 2.98 -6.26 -10.04
N ASP A 211 3.64 -5.59 -10.98
CA ASP A 211 3.47 -5.69 -12.43
C ASP A 211 2.21 -4.95 -13.00
N GLN A 212 1.35 -4.36 -12.17
CA GLN A 212 0.31 -3.43 -12.65
C GLN A 212 0.86 -1.99 -12.70
N ASP A 213 0.53 -1.27 -13.77
CA ASP A 213 0.85 0.16 -13.91
C ASP A 213 -0.42 1.01 -13.66
N PRO A 214 -0.40 1.98 -12.73
CA PRO A 214 -1.55 2.84 -12.47
C PRO A 214 -2.06 3.61 -13.69
N GLU A 215 -1.18 4.00 -14.63
CA GLU A 215 -1.58 4.68 -15.85
C GLU A 215 -2.37 3.75 -16.79
N ASP A 216 -1.88 2.52 -17.00
CA ASP A 216 -2.58 1.50 -17.78
C ASP A 216 -3.97 1.20 -17.19
N ILE A 217 -4.05 1.06 -15.87
CA ILE A 217 -5.34 0.82 -15.20
C ILE A 217 -6.26 2.05 -15.34
N PHE A 218 -5.73 3.27 -15.24
CA PHE A 218 -6.53 4.48 -15.43
C PHE A 218 -7.10 4.58 -16.86
N GLU A 219 -6.30 4.28 -17.88
CA GLU A 219 -6.78 4.23 -19.25
C GLU A 219 -7.89 3.20 -19.44
N LYS A 220 -7.75 2.00 -18.87
CA LYS A 220 -8.78 0.95 -18.89
C LYS A 220 -10.08 1.40 -18.22
N VAL A 221 -9.97 2.09 -17.07
CA VAL A 221 -11.12 2.71 -16.38
C VAL A 221 -11.80 3.74 -17.29
N GLN A 222 -11.05 4.64 -17.91
CA GLN A 222 -11.61 5.66 -18.80
C GLN A 222 -12.34 5.04 -20.02
N GLN A 223 -11.75 4.00 -20.61
CA GLN A 223 -12.39 3.26 -21.71
C GLN A 223 -13.68 2.58 -21.25
N HIS A 224 -13.67 1.96 -20.06
CA HIS A 224 -14.86 1.35 -19.48
C HIS A 224 -15.97 2.38 -19.23
N VAL A 225 -15.65 3.52 -18.65
CA VAL A 225 -16.61 4.61 -18.42
C VAL A 225 -17.17 5.17 -19.71
N LYS A 226 -16.32 5.36 -20.73
CA LYS A 226 -16.76 5.82 -22.05
C LYS A 226 -17.75 4.85 -22.69
N LYS A 227 -17.56 3.53 -22.49
CA LYS A 227 -18.42 2.47 -23.04
C LYS A 227 -19.76 2.37 -22.31
N TYR A 228 -19.78 2.40 -20.98
CA TYR A 228 -20.97 2.05 -20.19
C TYR A 228 -21.70 3.25 -19.58
N ALA A 229 -21.00 4.36 -19.34
CA ALA A 229 -21.60 5.58 -18.77
C ALA A 229 -21.06 6.85 -19.44
N PRO A 230 -21.25 7.03 -20.76
CA PRO A 230 -20.78 8.23 -21.45
C PRO A 230 -21.33 9.49 -20.77
N GLY A 231 -20.44 10.48 -20.56
CA GLY A 231 -20.75 11.74 -19.86
C GLY A 231 -20.56 11.67 -18.33
N VAL A 232 -20.11 10.55 -17.76
CA VAL A 232 -19.47 10.55 -16.43
C VAL A 232 -18.04 11.03 -16.61
N HIS A 233 -17.67 12.05 -15.81
CA HIS A 233 -16.29 12.53 -15.74
C HIS A 233 -15.50 11.71 -14.76
N VAL A 234 -14.29 11.32 -15.12
CA VAL A 234 -13.35 10.59 -14.26
C VAL A 234 -12.09 11.44 -14.10
N GLU A 235 -11.72 11.72 -12.87
CA GLU A 235 -10.52 12.43 -12.49
C GLU A 235 -9.60 11.55 -11.67
N LYS A 236 -8.31 11.55 -11.99
CA LYS A 236 -7.28 10.90 -11.20
C LYS A 236 -6.79 11.89 -10.14
N LEU A 237 -7.04 11.58 -8.86
CA LEU A 237 -6.66 12.43 -7.73
C LEU A 237 -5.28 12.07 -7.18
N GLY A 238 -4.81 10.85 -7.40
CA GLY A 238 -3.49 10.41 -6.96
C GLY A 238 -3.16 9.02 -7.46
N GLN A 239 -1.87 8.73 -7.50
CA GLN A 239 -1.38 7.39 -7.85
C GLN A 239 -0.01 7.15 -7.28
N MET A 240 0.33 5.86 -7.12
CA MET A 240 1.66 5.39 -6.76
C MET A 240 1.87 4.00 -7.35
N LYS A 241 3.03 3.76 -7.95
CA LYS A 241 3.33 2.44 -8.52
C LYS A 241 3.61 1.42 -7.42
N PRO A 242 3.26 0.15 -7.62
CA PRO A 242 3.71 -0.91 -6.73
C PRO A 242 5.21 -1.11 -6.83
N SER A 243 5.79 -1.72 -5.80
CA SER A 243 7.19 -2.14 -5.79
C SER A 243 7.32 -3.60 -5.40
N ARG A 244 8.44 -4.20 -5.77
CA ARG A 244 8.77 -5.57 -5.39
C ARG A 244 10.25 -5.85 -5.47
N THR A 245 10.77 -6.49 -4.43
CA THR A 245 12.06 -7.19 -4.41
C THR A 245 11.79 -8.70 -4.38
N PRO A 246 12.35 -9.51 -5.29
CA PRO A 246 12.21 -10.96 -5.26
C PRO A 246 12.74 -11.57 -3.96
N VAL A 247 12.04 -12.57 -3.43
CA VAL A 247 12.41 -13.24 -2.16
C VAL A 247 13.82 -13.86 -2.24
N GLU A 248 14.19 -14.35 -3.42
CA GLU A 248 15.46 -15.02 -3.68
C GLU A 248 16.65 -14.04 -3.78
N ASN A 249 16.42 -12.74 -3.69
CA ASN A 249 17.49 -11.76 -3.77
C ASN A 249 18.49 -11.94 -2.62
N LYS A 250 19.78 -11.97 -2.94
CA LYS A 250 20.87 -12.21 -1.97
C LYS A 250 20.83 -11.26 -0.76
N PHE A 251 20.44 -10.01 -0.96
CA PHE A 251 20.37 -9.02 0.12
C PHE A 251 19.18 -9.25 1.05
N VAL A 252 18.10 -9.89 0.59
CA VAL A 252 16.99 -10.32 1.46
C VAL A 252 17.52 -11.29 2.51
N LYS A 253 18.32 -12.27 2.11
CA LYS A 253 18.94 -13.21 3.05
C LYS A 253 19.89 -12.52 4.03
N ALA A 254 20.70 -11.56 3.54
CA ALA A 254 21.60 -10.80 4.40
C ALA A 254 20.85 -9.99 5.46
N VAL A 255 19.80 -9.27 5.06
CA VAL A 255 18.95 -8.49 5.99
C VAL A 255 18.21 -9.42 6.95
N TYR A 256 17.62 -10.51 6.47
CA TYR A 256 16.94 -11.50 7.30
C TYR A 256 17.86 -12.02 8.41
N ASN A 257 19.06 -12.48 8.06
CA ASN A 257 20.02 -13.02 9.02
C ASN A 257 20.50 -11.96 10.02
N ALA A 258 20.68 -10.71 9.57
CA ALA A 258 21.06 -9.61 10.43
C ALA A 258 19.97 -9.29 11.47
N VAL A 259 18.70 -9.25 11.03
CA VAL A 259 17.55 -9.02 11.91
C VAL A 259 17.39 -10.17 12.91
N GLU A 260 17.48 -11.42 12.46
CA GLU A 260 17.41 -12.59 13.33
C GLU A 260 18.52 -12.55 14.40
N ARG A 261 19.76 -12.29 14.00
CA ARG A 261 20.92 -12.19 14.91
C ARG A 261 20.76 -11.03 15.91
N ALA A 262 20.28 -9.88 15.44
CA ALA A 262 20.13 -8.70 16.29
C ALA A 262 19.00 -8.82 17.31
N THR A 263 17.94 -9.55 16.98
CA THR A 263 16.71 -9.61 17.79
C THR A 263 16.58 -10.90 18.58
N GLY A 264 17.21 -11.98 18.13
CA GLY A 264 17.01 -13.35 18.66
C GLY A 264 15.68 -13.98 18.21
N PHE A 265 14.92 -13.34 17.33
CA PHE A 265 13.65 -13.83 16.80
C PHE A 265 13.77 -14.09 15.31
N THR A 266 13.22 -15.20 14.85
CA THR A 266 13.10 -15.52 13.42
C THR A 266 12.14 -14.51 12.75
N PRO A 267 12.61 -13.67 11.82
CA PRO A 267 11.77 -12.68 11.14
C PRO A 267 10.65 -13.33 10.32
N LEU A 268 9.59 -12.59 10.10
CA LEU A 268 8.59 -12.90 9.08
C LEU A 268 8.99 -12.23 7.77
N ILE A 269 8.82 -12.91 6.66
CA ILE A 269 8.98 -12.30 5.34
C ILE A 269 7.60 -11.88 4.82
N TYR A 270 7.48 -10.61 4.43
CA TYR A 270 6.31 -10.07 3.75
C TYR A 270 6.68 -9.77 2.30
N PRO A 271 6.22 -10.57 1.34
CA PRO A 271 6.47 -10.31 -0.08
C PRO A 271 5.99 -8.95 -0.55
N SER A 272 4.94 -8.42 0.08
CA SER A 272 4.43 -7.08 -0.14
C SER A 272 3.70 -6.56 1.10
N LEU A 273 3.63 -5.24 1.25
CA LEU A 273 2.78 -4.57 2.22
C LEU A 273 1.42 -4.25 1.59
N GLY A 274 0.36 -4.22 2.40
CA GLY A 274 -0.99 -3.82 1.95
C GLY A 274 -1.12 -2.32 1.66
N GLY A 275 -0.30 -1.47 2.29
CA GLY A 275 -0.22 -0.04 2.05
C GLY A 275 0.57 0.31 0.79
N SER A 276 0.71 1.62 0.53
CA SER A 276 1.48 2.15 -0.60
C SER A 276 2.49 3.16 -0.07
N LEU A 277 3.72 3.04 -0.53
CA LEU A 277 4.86 3.91 -0.23
C LEU A 277 5.59 4.21 -1.54
N PRO A 278 6.39 5.28 -1.64
CA PRO A 278 7.11 5.64 -2.86
C PRO A 278 8.32 4.75 -3.16
N ASP A 279 8.30 3.50 -2.72
CA ASP A 279 9.38 2.52 -2.84
C ASP A 279 9.72 2.14 -4.30
N TYR A 280 8.77 2.35 -5.23
CA TYR A 280 8.97 2.14 -6.66
C TYR A 280 10.10 3.00 -7.25
N VAL A 281 10.46 4.12 -6.62
CA VAL A 281 11.56 4.96 -7.09
C VAL A 281 12.90 4.22 -6.99
N PHE A 282 13.04 3.32 -6.03
CA PHE A 282 14.21 2.47 -5.87
C PHE A 282 14.14 1.24 -6.77
N THR A 283 13.05 0.50 -6.71
CA THR A 283 12.93 -0.77 -7.44
C THR A 283 12.70 -0.59 -8.94
N GLY A 284 11.91 0.42 -9.33
CA GLY A 284 11.56 0.68 -10.74
C GLY A 284 12.51 1.67 -11.42
N ILE A 285 12.83 2.82 -10.78
CA ILE A 285 13.61 3.87 -11.42
C ILE A 285 15.12 3.61 -11.29
N LEU A 286 15.60 3.31 -10.08
CA LEU A 286 17.02 2.96 -9.88
C LEU A 286 17.34 1.52 -10.29
N GLY A 287 16.34 0.63 -10.27
CA GLY A 287 16.50 -0.79 -10.59
C GLY A 287 17.27 -1.57 -9.53
N ILE A 288 17.22 -1.13 -8.26
CA ILE A 288 17.90 -1.77 -7.14
C ILE A 288 16.89 -2.34 -6.14
N PRO A 289 17.19 -3.47 -5.48
CA PRO A 289 16.29 -4.04 -4.49
C PRO A 289 16.09 -3.11 -3.31
N SER A 290 14.86 -3.01 -2.82
CA SER A 290 14.51 -2.30 -1.60
C SER A 290 13.98 -3.28 -0.56
N ILE A 291 14.48 -3.20 0.66
CA ILE A 291 14.14 -4.09 1.76
C ILE A 291 13.82 -3.24 2.98
N MET A 292 12.62 -3.39 3.48
CA MET A 292 12.11 -2.62 4.60
C MET A 292 12.08 -3.47 5.87
N VAL A 293 12.53 -2.91 6.98
CA VAL A 293 12.46 -3.53 8.31
C VAL A 293 11.84 -2.54 9.28
N PRO A 294 10.56 -2.70 9.62
CA PRO A 294 9.87 -1.83 10.56
C PRO A 294 10.32 -2.06 12.01
N TYR A 295 10.28 -1.00 12.80
CA TYR A 295 10.65 -1.04 14.22
C TYR A 295 9.57 -0.52 15.16
N ALA A 296 8.49 0.07 14.65
CA ALA A 296 7.45 0.63 15.49
C ALA A 296 6.62 -0.46 16.20
N ASN A 297 6.01 -0.09 17.31
CA ASN A 297 5.06 -0.97 18.00
C ASN A 297 3.71 -0.96 17.30
N ILE A 298 2.92 -2.01 17.51
CA ILE A 298 1.63 -2.20 16.84
C ILE A 298 0.63 -1.10 17.24
N ASP A 299 0.73 -0.64 18.48
CA ASP A 299 -0.10 0.39 19.08
C ASP A 299 0.52 1.80 18.99
N GLU A 300 1.35 2.02 17.95
CA GLU A 300 2.03 3.31 17.70
C GLU A 300 1.08 4.48 17.47
N SER A 301 -0.20 4.22 17.21
CA SER A 301 -1.21 5.23 16.86
C SER A 301 -0.85 6.06 15.63
N ASN A 302 -0.34 5.39 14.58
CA ASN A 302 0.05 6.01 13.32
C ASN A 302 -1.06 6.91 12.76
N HIS A 303 -0.72 8.14 12.31
CA HIS A 303 -1.62 9.19 11.82
C HIS A 303 -2.69 9.63 12.85
N ALA A 304 -2.47 9.39 14.13
CA ALA A 304 -3.42 9.70 15.22
C ALA A 304 -2.75 10.45 16.39
N PRO A 305 -3.53 11.10 17.27
CA PRO A 305 -3.00 11.68 18.49
C PRO A 305 -2.30 10.63 19.36
N ASN A 306 -1.22 11.05 20.03
CA ASN A 306 -0.37 10.20 20.86
C ASN A 306 0.43 9.15 20.10
N GLU A 307 0.76 9.39 18.85
CA GLU A 307 1.71 8.58 18.11
C GLU A 307 3.00 8.39 18.93
N ASN A 308 3.47 7.16 18.99
CA ASN A 308 4.54 6.79 19.90
C ASN A 308 5.42 5.66 19.38
N LEU A 309 6.65 5.58 19.91
CA LEU A 309 7.59 4.49 19.66
C LEU A 309 8.16 3.97 20.97
N ALA A 310 8.02 2.69 21.23
CA ALA A 310 8.58 2.06 22.42
C ALA A 310 10.13 2.08 22.39
N ILE A 311 10.77 2.60 23.44
CA ILE A 311 12.24 2.70 23.53
C ILE A 311 12.95 1.37 23.26
N PRO A 312 12.51 0.20 23.77
CA PRO A 312 13.13 -1.07 23.45
C PRO A 312 13.12 -1.40 21.95
N LEU A 313 12.08 -0.98 21.22
CA LEU A 313 12.00 -1.19 19.78
C LEU A 313 12.90 -0.24 19.00
N PHE A 314 13.03 1.01 19.47
CA PHE A 314 14.06 1.92 18.95
C PHE A 314 15.46 1.31 19.07
N ILE A 315 15.83 0.80 20.25
CA ILE A 315 17.12 0.13 20.48
C ILE A 315 17.27 -1.13 19.60
N ARG A 316 16.17 -1.88 19.40
CA ARG A 316 16.13 -3.02 18.46
C ARG A 316 16.48 -2.57 17.04
N GLY A 317 15.90 -1.47 16.55
CA GLY A 317 16.21 -0.89 15.25
C GLY A 317 17.70 -0.52 15.12
N VAL A 318 18.27 0.14 16.14
CA VAL A 318 19.72 0.43 16.20
C VAL A 318 20.55 -0.85 16.04
N LYS A 319 20.21 -1.90 16.80
CA LYS A 319 20.89 -3.21 16.73
C LYS A 319 20.74 -3.87 15.35
N CYS A 320 19.56 -3.86 14.76
CA CYS A 320 19.34 -4.45 13.44
C CYS A 320 20.25 -3.80 12.39
N PHE A 321 20.26 -2.48 12.31
CA PHE A 321 21.06 -1.79 11.31
C PHE A 321 22.57 -1.91 11.57
N SER A 322 23.04 -1.78 12.82
CA SER A 322 24.45 -1.99 13.15
C SER A 322 24.92 -3.42 12.87
N THR A 323 24.09 -4.44 13.15
CA THR A 323 24.40 -5.84 12.84
C THR A 323 24.48 -6.07 11.33
N LEU A 324 23.55 -5.48 10.56
CA LEU A 324 23.58 -5.57 9.10
C LEU A 324 24.88 -4.98 8.53
N LEU A 325 25.28 -3.76 8.95
CA LEU A 325 26.52 -3.13 8.52
C LEU A 325 27.75 -3.98 8.88
N ALA A 326 27.77 -4.55 10.07
CA ALA A 326 28.87 -5.40 10.51
C ALA A 326 28.95 -6.70 9.70
N MET A 327 27.84 -7.34 9.39
CA MET A 327 27.79 -8.58 8.58
C MET A 327 28.22 -8.31 7.14
N LEU A 328 27.68 -7.27 6.50
CA LEU A 328 28.04 -6.88 5.14
C LEU A 328 29.52 -6.48 5.00
N SER A 329 30.20 -6.11 6.08
CA SER A 329 31.61 -5.78 6.09
C SER A 329 32.53 -6.99 6.26
N GLN A 330 31.98 -8.17 6.54
CA GLN A 330 32.73 -9.43 6.69
C GLN A 330 32.75 -10.27 5.41
N ASP A 331 31.76 -10.06 4.54
CA ASP A 331 31.65 -10.68 3.21
C ASP A 331 32.49 -9.89 2.19
#